data_02f50600550be56b0794611bae7ccc9a
#
_entry.id   02f50600550be56b0794611bae7ccc9a
#
_cell.length_a   1.000
_cell.length_b   1.000
_cell.length_c   1.000
_cell.angle_alpha   90.00
_cell.angle_beta   90.00
_cell.angle_gamma   90.00
#
_symmetry.space_group_name_H-M   'P 1'
#
loop_
_entity.id
_entity.type
_entity.pdbx_description
1 polymer ?
#
loop_
_entity_poly.entity_id
_entity_poly.type
_entity_poly.pdbx_seq_one_letter_code
_entity_poly.pdbx_strand_id
1 'polypeptide(L)'
;MSTKATGNKKHLTLADRAAIEHGISRGENFTQIACRINKDSSTISKEIRRHLFRVPHFQNETQRKRSECEHFQNCEKQHICGNQTCNSLCWKCRPKRCSMYCPDFTPRLCEKLKKPPYVCNDCPQIRNCSHDFYFYRANYANDIYSETKSSSRSGINQTPESLEQLDRLVSPLLLQGQPLSHIFASNQESVPCSIRTLYNYIDQGYFTAINLDLPRKVRYKKRRQVRREPDNTGYRKDRSYQDFERYQEKFPDTNVVELDVVEGAGGKSEQVLLTMLFRNCSLMLIFLMEADRKDNVQDVFQRIYTHLGAELYRKLFPVILTDNGASFKDPAIFERPEGELLSRVFYCDPMASWQKGRLEKNHEFIRYIIPKGTTFAGLDQEQVTLITNHINSVARASLNGCTPFELALLLIDRKLLDLCQLERIPANQVILKPSLLKK
;
A
#
# COMPACT_ATOMS: atom_id res chain seq x y z
N MET A 1 51.54 -9.37 5.18
CA MET A 1 50.59 -8.39 5.76
C MET A 1 49.19 -8.86 5.39
N SER A 2 48.43 -9.39 6.37
CA SER A 2 47.06 -9.88 6.14
C SER A 2 46.11 -8.67 6.11
N THR A 3 45.63 -8.34 4.94
CA THR A 3 44.56 -7.33 4.77
C THR A 3 43.26 -7.85 5.42
N LYS A 4 42.94 -7.29 6.59
CA LYS A 4 41.62 -7.51 7.21
C LYS A 4 40.58 -7.04 6.19
N ALA A 5 39.77 -7.97 5.67
CA ALA A 5 38.63 -7.66 4.84
C ALA A 5 37.63 -6.85 5.68
N THR A 6 37.51 -5.57 5.36
CA THR A 6 36.44 -4.71 5.91
C THR A 6 35.12 -5.19 5.32
N GLY A 7 34.38 -5.99 6.10
CA GLY A 7 33.10 -6.56 5.67
C GLY A 7 32.10 -5.48 5.24
N ASN A 8 31.25 -5.81 4.27
CA ASN A 8 30.20 -4.94 3.74
C ASN A 8 29.08 -4.71 4.75
N LYS A 9 29.07 -3.97 5.67
CA LYS A 9 28.10 -3.65 6.77
C LYS A 9 26.61 -4.04 6.53
N LYS A 10 26.28 -4.84 5.50
CA LYS A 10 24.92 -5.33 5.20
C LYS A 10 24.61 -6.59 6.03
N HIS A 11 23.34 -6.82 6.34
CA HIS A 11 22.90 -8.06 6.99
C HIS A 11 23.17 -9.28 6.12
N LEU A 12 23.30 -10.46 6.76
CA LEU A 12 23.45 -11.74 6.06
C LEU A 12 22.16 -12.09 5.30
N THR A 13 22.31 -12.45 4.04
CA THR A 13 21.23 -12.98 3.19
C THR A 13 21.10 -14.50 3.35
N LEU A 14 20.04 -15.10 2.80
CA LEU A 14 19.91 -16.55 2.75
C LEU A 14 21.07 -17.20 1.98
N ALA A 15 21.52 -16.57 0.89
CA ALA A 15 22.67 -17.02 0.11
C ALA A 15 23.96 -17.02 0.94
N ASP A 16 24.18 -15.97 1.74
CA ASP A 16 25.34 -15.90 2.67
C ASP A 16 25.27 -17.03 3.71
N ARG A 17 24.08 -17.29 4.26
CA ARG A 17 23.83 -18.38 5.22
C ARG A 17 24.06 -19.76 4.61
N ALA A 18 23.62 -19.97 3.37
CA ALA A 18 23.89 -21.20 2.63
C ALA A 18 25.39 -21.40 2.38
N ALA A 19 26.10 -20.33 2.04
CA ALA A 19 27.57 -20.37 1.90
C ALA A 19 28.29 -20.71 3.23
N ILE A 20 27.78 -20.21 4.36
CA ILE A 20 28.28 -20.55 5.70
C ILE A 20 28.06 -22.05 5.99
N GLU A 21 26.83 -22.55 5.82
CA GLU A 21 26.48 -23.97 6.02
C GLU A 21 27.36 -24.89 5.19
N HIS A 22 27.52 -24.55 3.90
CA HIS A 22 28.33 -25.33 2.97
C HIS A 22 29.83 -25.31 3.32
N GLY A 23 30.36 -24.14 3.71
CA GLY A 23 31.75 -24.00 4.16
C GLY A 23 32.05 -24.83 5.42
N ILE A 24 31.15 -24.78 6.41
CA ILE A 24 31.28 -25.58 7.64
C ILE A 24 31.26 -27.09 7.32
N SER A 25 30.34 -27.53 6.44
CA SER A 25 30.20 -28.93 6.04
C SER A 25 31.41 -29.45 5.23
N ARG A 26 32.28 -28.55 4.76
CA ARG A 26 33.57 -28.88 4.11
C ARG A 26 34.78 -28.75 5.03
N GLY A 27 34.57 -28.44 6.31
CA GLY A 27 35.67 -28.24 7.27
C GLY A 27 36.43 -26.91 7.07
N GLU A 28 35.86 -25.94 6.34
CA GLU A 28 36.51 -24.63 6.13
C GLU A 28 36.51 -23.83 7.44
N ASN A 29 37.59 -23.08 7.67
CA ASN A 29 37.67 -22.19 8.81
C ASN A 29 36.86 -20.89 8.59
N PHE A 30 36.53 -20.17 9.66
CA PHE A 30 35.71 -18.96 9.58
C PHE A 30 36.32 -17.83 8.74
N THR A 31 37.64 -17.78 8.64
CA THR A 31 38.33 -16.77 7.81
C THR A 31 38.12 -17.06 6.32
N GLN A 32 38.18 -18.33 5.89
CA GLN A 32 37.92 -18.75 4.53
C GLN A 32 36.46 -18.46 4.11
N ILE A 33 35.51 -18.83 4.98
CA ILE A 33 34.09 -18.56 4.75
C ILE A 33 33.84 -17.04 4.67
N ALA A 34 34.42 -16.28 5.61
CA ALA A 34 34.26 -14.82 5.68
C ALA A 34 34.79 -14.12 4.43
N CYS A 35 35.94 -14.53 3.91
CA CYS A 35 36.48 -14.00 2.65
C CYS A 35 35.53 -14.22 1.47
N ARG A 36 34.93 -15.41 1.37
CA ARG A 36 34.01 -15.78 0.28
C ARG A 36 32.76 -14.91 0.24
N ILE A 37 32.20 -14.58 1.40
CA ILE A 37 30.97 -13.76 1.49
C ILE A 37 31.23 -12.29 1.83
N ASN A 38 32.49 -11.86 1.81
CA ASN A 38 32.92 -10.50 2.15
C ASN A 38 32.37 -10.00 3.49
N LYS A 39 32.60 -10.81 4.54
CA LYS A 39 32.23 -10.54 5.93
C LYS A 39 33.40 -10.70 6.86
N ASP A 40 33.25 -10.27 8.10
CA ASP A 40 34.23 -10.53 9.15
C ASP A 40 34.04 -11.93 9.75
N SER A 41 35.12 -12.61 10.13
CA SER A 41 35.09 -13.96 10.74
C SER A 41 34.32 -13.98 12.08
N SER A 42 34.33 -12.86 12.81
CA SER A 42 33.54 -12.72 14.04
C SER A 42 32.02 -12.70 13.74
N THR A 43 31.61 -12.21 12.57
CA THR A 43 30.21 -12.25 12.13
C THR A 43 29.76 -13.70 11.93
N ILE A 44 30.62 -14.53 11.28
CA ILE A 44 30.31 -15.95 11.08
C ILE A 44 30.19 -16.68 12.44
N SER A 45 31.14 -16.45 13.34
CA SER A 45 31.12 -17.03 14.69
C SER A 45 29.86 -16.65 15.49
N LYS A 46 29.43 -15.39 15.40
CA LYS A 46 28.21 -14.88 16.07
C LYS A 46 26.96 -15.49 15.45
N GLU A 47 26.89 -15.54 14.11
CA GLU A 47 25.77 -16.11 13.37
C GLU A 47 25.54 -17.57 13.73
N ILE A 48 26.60 -18.39 13.71
CA ILE A 48 26.51 -19.82 14.04
C ILE A 48 26.05 -20.03 15.48
N ARG A 49 26.68 -19.35 16.46
CA ARG A 49 26.32 -19.50 17.89
C ARG A 49 24.91 -19.01 18.20
N ARG A 50 24.38 -18.06 17.44
CA ARG A 50 23.02 -17.51 17.63
C ARG A 50 21.92 -18.42 17.06
N HIS A 51 22.25 -19.23 16.02
CA HIS A 51 21.27 -20.01 15.28
C HIS A 51 21.61 -21.51 15.29
N LEU A 52 21.96 -22.02 16.45
CA LEU A 52 22.19 -23.46 16.64
C LEU A 52 20.87 -24.22 16.53
N PHE A 53 20.85 -25.25 15.67
CA PHE A 53 19.74 -26.18 15.53
C PHE A 53 20.06 -27.47 16.31
N ARG A 54 19.37 -27.69 17.42
CA ARG A 54 19.57 -28.86 18.28
C ARG A 54 18.79 -30.05 17.75
N VAL A 55 19.46 -31.20 17.65
CA VAL A 55 18.84 -32.49 17.38
C VAL A 55 19.16 -33.39 18.57
N PRO A 56 18.18 -33.85 19.37
CA PRO A 56 18.40 -34.77 20.47
C PRO A 56 18.98 -36.08 19.97
N HIS A 57 20.00 -36.62 20.65
CA HIS A 57 20.58 -37.91 20.30
C HIS A 57 19.56 -39.05 20.50
N PHE A 58 18.77 -39.00 21.57
CA PHE A 58 17.69 -39.96 21.83
C PHE A 58 16.32 -39.28 21.53
N GLN A 59 15.48 -39.99 20.78
CA GLN A 59 14.12 -39.53 20.51
C GLN A 59 13.22 -39.49 21.75
N ASN A 60 13.52 -40.40 22.74
CA ASN A 60 12.81 -40.47 24.01
C ASN A 60 13.75 -40.11 25.16
N GLU A 61 13.36 -39.17 26.01
CA GLU A 61 14.10 -38.79 27.24
C GLU A 61 14.33 -39.97 28.19
N THR A 62 13.45 -40.98 28.12
CA THR A 62 13.57 -42.25 28.90
C THR A 62 14.81 -43.05 28.56
N GLN A 63 15.43 -42.86 27.41
CA GLN A 63 16.65 -43.57 26.99
C GLN A 63 17.94 -42.91 27.47
N ARG A 64 17.87 -41.69 28.00
CA ARG A 64 19.04 -40.95 28.48
C ARG A 64 19.69 -41.66 29.67
N LYS A 65 21.01 -41.79 29.62
CA LYS A 65 21.79 -42.32 30.71
C LYS A 65 22.05 -41.26 31.77
N ARG A 66 22.06 -41.62 33.04
CA ARG A 66 22.38 -40.70 34.16
C ARG A 66 23.77 -40.05 34.02
N SER A 67 24.76 -40.80 33.46
CA SER A 67 26.12 -40.30 33.20
C SER A 67 26.19 -39.15 32.16
N GLU A 68 25.10 -38.92 31.43
CA GLU A 68 24.99 -37.84 30.45
C GLU A 68 24.55 -36.52 31.09
N CYS A 69 24.19 -36.51 32.38
CA CYS A 69 23.92 -35.29 33.13
C CYS A 69 25.21 -34.52 33.42
N GLU A 70 25.22 -33.23 33.20
CA GLU A 70 26.37 -32.35 33.50
C GLU A 70 26.73 -32.38 34.98
N HIS A 71 25.74 -32.53 35.87
CA HIS A 71 25.89 -32.58 37.33
C HIS A 71 26.20 -33.97 37.86
N PHE A 72 26.35 -34.98 37.00
CA PHE A 72 26.45 -36.38 37.41
C PHE A 72 27.54 -36.65 38.46
N GLN A 73 28.71 -36.04 38.33
CA GLN A 73 29.84 -36.30 39.24
C GLN A 73 29.66 -35.70 40.64
N ASN A 74 28.91 -34.61 40.75
CA ASN A 74 28.70 -33.84 41.99
C ASN A 74 27.25 -33.83 42.43
N CYS A 75 26.43 -34.81 41.97
CA CYS A 75 25.00 -34.82 42.26
C CYS A 75 24.72 -35.46 43.63
N GLU A 76 24.20 -34.70 44.56
CA GLU A 76 23.81 -35.15 45.91
C GLU A 76 22.31 -35.34 46.05
N LYS A 77 21.53 -35.29 44.96
CA LYS A 77 20.07 -35.34 45.01
C LYS A 77 19.52 -36.70 45.47
N GLN A 78 18.53 -36.65 46.37
CA GLN A 78 17.76 -37.78 46.89
C GLN A 78 16.27 -37.59 46.60
N HIS A 79 15.47 -38.61 46.64
CA HIS A 79 13.99 -38.61 46.56
C HIS A 79 13.38 -38.06 45.28
N ILE A 80 14.14 -37.86 44.20
CA ILE A 80 13.65 -37.28 42.90
C ILE A 80 12.48 -38.10 42.34
N CYS A 81 12.44 -39.38 42.56
CA CYS A 81 11.38 -40.29 42.11
C CYS A 81 10.13 -40.29 43.00
N GLY A 82 10.07 -39.45 44.04
CA GLY A 82 8.96 -39.34 44.99
C GLY A 82 8.99 -40.36 46.14
N ASN A 83 9.95 -41.30 46.18
CA ASN A 83 10.08 -42.26 47.24
C ASN A 83 10.84 -41.66 48.45
N GLN A 84 10.11 -41.27 49.50
CA GLN A 84 10.65 -40.64 50.70
C GLN A 84 11.42 -41.60 51.62
N THR A 85 11.29 -42.91 51.45
CA THR A 85 11.96 -43.89 52.30
C THR A 85 13.36 -44.33 51.80
N CYS A 86 13.79 -43.79 50.67
CA CYS A 86 15.04 -44.07 50.00
C CYS A 86 16.17 -43.20 50.55
N ASN A 87 17.16 -43.80 51.20
CA ASN A 87 18.35 -43.13 51.74
C ASN A 87 19.54 -43.09 50.77
N SER A 88 19.36 -43.51 49.54
CA SER A 88 20.41 -43.54 48.52
C SER A 88 20.39 -42.30 47.63
N LEU A 89 21.57 -41.87 47.15
CA LEU A 89 21.67 -40.85 46.13
C LEU A 89 20.98 -41.32 44.84
N CYS A 90 20.16 -40.46 44.24
CA CYS A 90 19.33 -40.83 43.08
C CYS A 90 20.11 -41.33 41.88
N TRP A 91 21.35 -40.88 41.67
CA TRP A 91 22.19 -41.33 40.57
C TRP A 91 22.70 -42.79 40.80
N LYS A 92 22.71 -43.29 42.02
CA LYS A 92 23.05 -44.71 42.36
C LYS A 92 21.83 -45.61 42.18
N CYS A 93 20.64 -45.14 42.11
CA CYS A 93 19.42 -45.91 42.05
C CYS A 93 19.35 -46.78 40.77
N ARG A 94 19.23 -48.12 40.95
CA ARG A 94 19.12 -49.07 39.82
C ARG A 94 17.70 -49.21 39.28
N PRO A 95 16.61 -49.23 40.11
CA PRO A 95 15.25 -49.45 39.65
C PRO A 95 14.67 -48.28 38.88
N LYS A 96 15.01 -47.05 39.27
CA LYS A 96 14.50 -45.82 38.62
C LYS A 96 15.66 -44.94 38.16
N ARG A 97 15.68 -44.61 36.87
CA ARG A 97 16.73 -43.75 36.31
C ARG A 97 16.43 -42.30 36.63
N CYS A 98 17.30 -41.61 37.34
CA CYS A 98 17.12 -40.21 37.71
C CYS A 98 16.99 -39.30 36.49
N SER A 99 17.57 -39.66 35.35
CA SER A 99 17.43 -38.93 34.08
C SER A 99 15.98 -38.80 33.58
N MET A 100 15.06 -39.65 34.09
CA MET A 100 13.64 -39.59 33.72
C MET A 100 12.80 -38.68 34.63
N TYR A 101 13.28 -38.46 35.85
CA TYR A 101 12.48 -37.79 36.89
C TYR A 101 13.12 -36.50 37.42
N CYS A 102 14.39 -36.25 37.10
CA CYS A 102 15.11 -35.09 37.60
C CYS A 102 14.76 -33.82 36.81
N PRO A 103 14.14 -32.82 37.43
CA PRO A 103 13.79 -31.56 36.75
C PRO A 103 15.05 -30.77 36.35
N ASP A 104 16.17 -30.97 37.06
CA ASP A 104 17.43 -30.29 36.79
C ASP A 104 18.38 -31.13 35.93
N PHE A 105 17.87 -32.15 35.23
CA PHE A 105 18.67 -32.94 34.30
C PHE A 105 19.13 -32.07 33.13
N THR A 106 20.41 -31.74 33.09
CA THR A 106 21.04 -30.96 32.01
C THR A 106 21.94 -31.87 31.19
N PRO A 107 21.64 -32.11 29.91
CA PRO A 107 22.49 -32.95 29.06
C PRO A 107 23.90 -32.35 28.96
N ARG A 108 24.92 -33.19 29.14
CA ARG A 108 26.31 -32.77 29.01
C ARG A 108 26.63 -32.39 27.58
N LEU A 109 27.16 -31.18 27.39
CA LEU A 109 27.58 -30.70 26.08
C LEU A 109 28.92 -31.37 25.67
N CYS A 110 29.04 -31.67 24.37
CA CYS A 110 30.30 -32.15 23.81
C CYS A 110 31.36 -31.04 23.89
N GLU A 111 32.56 -31.36 24.39
CA GLU A 111 33.68 -30.39 24.52
C GLU A 111 34.08 -29.74 23.20
N LYS A 112 33.88 -30.42 22.06
CA LYS A 112 34.14 -29.86 20.73
C LYS A 112 33.25 -28.66 20.38
N LEU A 113 32.05 -28.60 20.96
CA LEU A 113 31.15 -27.48 20.74
C LEU A 113 31.57 -26.19 21.45
N LYS A 114 32.54 -26.27 22.37
CA LYS A 114 33.13 -25.07 23.02
C LYS A 114 34.15 -24.36 22.14
N LYS A 115 34.57 -24.97 21.04
CA LYS A 115 35.56 -24.47 20.09
C LYS A 115 34.95 -24.34 18.69
N PRO A 116 35.49 -23.47 17.83
CA PRO A 116 35.05 -23.42 16.43
C PRO A 116 35.13 -24.80 15.75
N PRO A 117 34.14 -25.14 14.92
CA PRO A 117 33.02 -24.36 14.41
C PRO A 117 31.76 -24.31 15.30
N TYR A 118 31.77 -24.79 16.56
CA TYR A 118 30.64 -24.79 17.51
C TYR A 118 29.45 -25.67 17.11
N VAL A 119 29.57 -26.47 16.07
CA VAL A 119 28.51 -27.30 15.48
C VAL A 119 29.02 -28.66 15.06
N CYS A 120 28.11 -29.57 14.79
CA CYS A 120 28.41 -30.96 14.43
C CYS A 120 28.40 -31.21 12.91
N ASN A 121 28.26 -30.17 12.06
CA ASN A 121 28.11 -30.31 10.60
C ASN A 121 29.19 -31.14 9.91
N ASP A 122 30.45 -31.03 10.35
CA ASP A 122 31.60 -31.81 9.84
C ASP A 122 32.28 -32.58 10.93
N CYS A 123 31.51 -33.14 11.89
CA CYS A 123 32.12 -33.90 12.99
C CYS A 123 32.42 -35.34 12.56
N PRO A 124 33.70 -35.76 12.49
CA PRO A 124 34.05 -37.11 12.05
C PRO A 124 33.57 -38.21 13.01
N GLN A 125 33.28 -37.84 14.26
CA GLN A 125 32.81 -38.78 15.29
C GLN A 125 31.29 -38.80 15.43
N ILE A 126 30.53 -38.20 14.53
CA ILE A 126 29.08 -38.06 14.64
C ILE A 126 28.33 -39.39 14.77
N ARG A 127 28.81 -40.43 14.09
CA ARG A 127 28.19 -41.79 14.12
C ARG A 127 28.32 -42.48 15.48
N ASN A 128 29.36 -42.18 16.24
CA ASN A 128 29.65 -42.78 17.54
C ASN A 128 29.45 -41.80 18.71
N CYS A 129 28.83 -40.66 18.45
CA CYS A 129 28.62 -39.65 19.46
C CYS A 129 27.39 -39.96 20.31
N SER A 130 27.52 -39.82 21.66
CA SER A 130 26.43 -40.02 22.64
C SER A 130 25.80 -38.70 23.11
N HIS A 131 26.25 -37.56 22.58
CA HIS A 131 25.73 -36.23 22.94
C HIS A 131 24.64 -35.80 21.99
N ASP A 132 23.83 -34.84 22.43
CA ASP A 132 22.91 -34.13 21.53
C ASP A 132 23.71 -33.44 20.42
N PHE A 133 23.14 -33.41 19.22
CA PHE A 133 23.77 -32.78 18.07
C PHE A 133 23.33 -31.33 17.94
N TYR A 134 24.26 -30.51 17.50
CA TYR A 134 24.01 -29.10 17.19
C TYR A 134 24.49 -28.80 15.78
N PHE A 135 23.58 -28.40 14.92
CA PHE A 135 23.87 -28.08 13.53
C PHE A 135 23.64 -26.60 13.26
N TYR A 136 24.34 -26.07 12.29
CA TYR A 136 23.97 -24.85 11.65
C TYR A 136 23.25 -25.19 10.34
N ARG A 137 22.04 -24.63 10.14
CA ARG A 137 21.21 -24.80 8.96
C ARG A 137 20.79 -23.44 8.45
N ALA A 138 21.09 -23.11 7.17
CA ALA A 138 20.85 -21.81 6.56
C ALA A 138 19.38 -21.40 6.58
N ASN A 139 18.47 -22.32 6.22
CA ASN A 139 17.03 -22.05 6.23
C ASN A 139 16.54 -21.76 7.66
N TYR A 140 16.87 -22.60 8.63
CA TYR A 140 16.50 -22.38 10.03
C TYR A 140 17.00 -21.04 10.56
N ALA A 141 18.26 -20.70 10.31
CA ALA A 141 18.84 -19.42 10.71
C ALA A 141 18.16 -18.23 10.04
N ASN A 142 17.75 -18.39 8.78
CA ASN A 142 17.02 -17.36 8.04
C ASN A 142 15.58 -17.17 8.55
N ASP A 143 14.91 -18.25 8.90
CA ASP A 143 13.55 -18.21 9.42
C ASP A 143 13.53 -17.52 10.80
N ILE A 144 14.42 -17.90 11.72
CA ILE A 144 14.59 -17.25 13.03
C ILE A 144 14.93 -15.76 12.86
N TYR A 145 15.83 -15.43 11.92
CA TYR A 145 16.14 -14.04 11.63
C TYR A 145 14.93 -13.27 11.12
N SER A 146 14.14 -13.87 10.22
CA SER A 146 12.94 -13.26 9.64
C SER A 146 11.85 -13.05 10.69
N GLU A 147 11.64 -14.03 11.57
CA GLU A 147 10.74 -13.93 12.71
C GLU A 147 11.18 -12.84 13.69
N THR A 148 12.47 -12.80 14.05
CA THR A 148 13.01 -11.75 14.92
C THR A 148 12.85 -10.38 14.32
N LYS A 149 13.10 -10.25 13.00
CA LYS A 149 12.93 -8.99 12.27
C LYS A 149 11.45 -8.57 12.19
N SER A 150 10.54 -9.51 12.02
CA SER A 150 9.10 -9.26 12.01
C SER A 150 8.59 -8.89 13.40
N SER A 151 8.93 -9.67 14.42
CA SER A 151 8.49 -9.45 15.81
C SER A 151 9.06 -8.17 16.42
N SER A 152 10.32 -7.81 16.11
CA SER A 152 10.91 -6.56 16.57
C SER A 152 10.29 -5.30 15.93
N ARG A 153 9.57 -5.46 14.82
CA ARG A 153 8.83 -4.41 14.14
C ARG A 153 7.32 -4.48 14.39
N SER A 154 6.87 -5.54 15.05
CA SER A 154 5.48 -5.66 15.50
C SER A 154 5.29 -4.84 16.77
N GLY A 155 4.13 -4.22 16.88
CA GLY A 155 3.80 -3.36 18.01
C GLY A 155 3.67 -1.89 17.64
N ILE A 156 3.28 -1.10 18.63
CA ILE A 156 3.01 0.32 18.47
C ILE A 156 4.23 1.09 18.95
N ASN A 157 4.85 1.86 18.04
CA ASN A 157 5.93 2.79 18.39
C ASN A 157 5.36 4.16 18.80
N GLN A 158 4.33 4.15 19.66
CA GLN A 158 3.64 5.32 20.17
C GLN A 158 3.25 5.07 21.63
N THR A 159 3.19 6.14 22.44
CA THR A 159 2.60 6.04 23.76
C THR A 159 1.06 5.95 23.66
N PRO A 160 0.37 5.42 24.67
CA PRO A 160 -1.10 5.40 24.69
C PRO A 160 -1.73 6.77 24.46
N GLU A 161 -1.18 7.80 25.07
CA GLU A 161 -1.65 9.18 24.97
C GLU A 161 -1.48 9.73 23.55
N SER A 162 -0.33 9.43 22.90
CA SER A 162 -0.06 9.83 21.52
C SER A 162 -0.98 9.11 20.54
N LEU A 163 -1.28 7.82 20.80
CA LEU A 163 -2.20 7.05 19.99
C LEU A 163 -3.65 7.58 20.10
N GLU A 164 -4.07 7.96 21.32
CA GLU A 164 -5.39 8.57 21.55
C GLU A 164 -5.51 9.93 20.86
N GLN A 165 -4.48 10.75 20.89
CA GLN A 165 -4.44 12.02 20.15
C GLN A 165 -4.55 11.82 18.65
N LEU A 166 -3.84 10.81 18.09
CA LEU A 166 -3.94 10.44 16.69
C LEU A 166 -5.35 9.95 16.33
N ASP A 167 -5.98 9.14 17.18
CA ASP A 167 -7.35 8.67 16.95
C ASP A 167 -8.35 9.82 16.96
N ARG A 168 -8.25 10.74 17.90
CA ARG A 168 -9.09 11.94 17.98
C ARG A 168 -8.95 12.84 16.76
N LEU A 169 -7.78 12.87 16.12
CA LEU A 169 -7.56 13.64 14.89
C LEU A 169 -8.05 12.87 13.66
N VAL A 170 -7.65 11.61 13.50
CA VAL A 170 -7.80 10.85 12.25
C VAL A 170 -9.19 10.25 12.09
N SER A 171 -9.77 9.68 13.16
CA SER A 171 -11.05 8.96 13.06
C SER A 171 -12.23 9.84 12.65
N PRO A 172 -12.44 11.05 13.19
CA PRO A 172 -13.52 11.92 12.74
C PRO A 172 -13.40 12.31 11.26
N LEU A 173 -12.18 12.55 10.76
CA LEU A 173 -11.94 12.91 9.37
C LEU A 173 -12.19 11.71 8.42
N LEU A 174 -11.81 10.50 8.82
CA LEU A 174 -12.18 9.28 8.09
C LEU A 174 -13.70 9.07 8.06
N LEU A 175 -14.39 9.34 9.16
CA LEU A 175 -15.85 9.28 9.22
C LEU A 175 -16.54 10.31 8.33
N GLN A 176 -15.86 11.41 7.98
CA GLN A 176 -16.29 12.35 6.93
C GLN A 176 -16.00 11.84 5.50
N GLY A 177 -15.35 10.68 5.35
CA GLY A 177 -14.99 10.08 4.06
C GLY A 177 -13.67 10.58 3.49
N GLN A 178 -12.86 11.32 4.24
CA GLN A 178 -11.58 11.81 3.77
C GLN A 178 -10.59 10.64 3.57
N PRO A 179 -9.84 10.59 2.45
CA PRO A 179 -8.77 9.61 2.29
C PRO A 179 -7.61 9.89 3.25
N LEU A 180 -6.96 8.83 3.76
CA LEU A 180 -5.77 8.98 4.63
C LEU A 180 -4.66 9.82 4.00
N SER A 181 -4.52 9.80 2.66
CA SER A 181 -3.55 10.64 1.96
C SER A 181 -3.84 12.14 2.10
N HIS A 182 -5.12 12.51 2.13
CA HIS A 182 -5.52 13.90 2.36
C HIS A 182 -5.29 14.30 3.83
N ILE A 183 -5.76 13.47 4.77
CA ILE A 183 -5.58 13.71 6.21
C ILE A 183 -4.10 13.89 6.55
N PHE A 184 -3.25 12.99 6.03
CA PHE A 184 -1.80 13.04 6.24
C PHE A 184 -1.17 14.31 5.64
N ALA A 185 -1.48 14.65 4.39
CA ALA A 185 -0.93 15.83 3.73
C ALA A 185 -1.30 17.13 4.42
N SER A 186 -2.52 17.19 4.98
CA SER A 186 -3.06 18.40 5.62
C SER A 186 -2.68 18.55 7.10
N ASN A 187 -2.19 17.48 7.75
CA ASN A 187 -1.91 17.45 9.19
C ASN A 187 -0.50 16.88 9.50
N GLN A 188 0.49 17.13 8.61
CA GLN A 188 1.84 16.56 8.73
C GLN A 188 2.51 16.81 10.07
N GLU A 189 2.35 18.01 10.63
CA GLU A 189 2.96 18.39 11.91
C GLU A 189 2.34 17.64 13.10
N SER A 190 1.08 17.23 12.99
CA SER A 190 0.33 16.55 14.05
C SER A 190 0.35 15.02 13.93
N VAL A 191 0.88 14.47 12.83
CA VAL A 191 0.94 13.03 12.57
C VAL A 191 2.40 12.55 12.60
N PRO A 192 2.89 12.04 13.74
CA PRO A 192 4.31 11.68 13.93
C PRO A 192 4.69 10.32 13.32
N CYS A 193 3.88 9.77 12.43
CA CYS A 193 4.11 8.46 11.83
C CYS A 193 3.80 8.47 10.32
N SER A 194 4.17 7.40 9.63
CA SER A 194 3.90 7.29 8.19
C SER A 194 2.43 6.94 7.89
N ILE A 195 1.97 7.29 6.68
CA ILE A 195 0.64 6.85 6.18
C ILE A 195 0.46 5.32 6.30
N ARG A 196 1.51 4.53 6.05
CA ARG A 196 1.46 3.07 6.19
C ARG A 196 1.19 2.64 7.62
N THR A 197 1.76 3.36 8.57
CA THR A 197 1.54 3.12 10.00
C THR A 197 0.10 3.40 10.39
N LEU A 198 -0.51 4.48 9.86
CA LEU A 198 -1.93 4.79 10.10
C LEU A 198 -2.84 3.66 9.58
N TYR A 199 -2.58 3.14 8.36
CA TYR A 199 -3.31 1.98 7.85
C TYR A 199 -3.18 0.75 8.76
N ASN A 200 -1.98 0.48 9.28
CA ASN A 200 -1.76 -0.63 10.20
C ASN A 200 -2.50 -0.45 11.52
N TYR A 201 -2.56 0.76 12.06
CA TYR A 201 -3.29 1.04 13.31
C TYR A 201 -4.80 0.84 13.14
N ILE A 202 -5.37 1.24 12.00
CA ILE A 202 -6.78 0.99 11.67
C ILE A 202 -7.04 -0.52 11.47
N ASP A 203 -6.15 -1.21 10.74
CA ASP A 203 -6.27 -2.67 10.52
C ASP A 203 -6.23 -3.46 11.82
N GLN A 204 -5.46 -3.01 12.81
CA GLN A 204 -5.30 -3.64 14.12
C GLN A 204 -6.36 -3.20 15.13
N GLY A 205 -7.26 -2.27 14.77
CA GLY A 205 -8.35 -1.82 15.62
C GLY A 205 -7.94 -0.88 16.76
N TYR A 206 -6.82 -0.17 16.59
CA TYR A 206 -6.38 0.81 17.60
C TYR A 206 -7.10 2.16 17.49
N PHE A 207 -7.80 2.41 16.39
CA PHE A 207 -8.58 3.61 16.14
C PHE A 207 -10.07 3.33 16.26
N THR A 208 -10.83 4.38 16.55
CA THR A 208 -12.30 4.34 16.54
C THR A 208 -12.83 4.09 15.14
N ALA A 209 -12.20 4.68 14.11
CA ALA A 209 -12.48 4.38 12.71
C ALA A 209 -12.00 2.97 12.35
N ILE A 210 -12.82 2.25 11.56
CA ILE A 210 -12.57 0.88 11.13
C ILE A 210 -12.27 0.81 9.64
N ASN A 211 -11.84 -0.35 9.17
CA ASN A 211 -11.51 -0.59 7.77
C ASN A 211 -12.63 -0.26 6.77
N LEU A 212 -13.90 -0.37 7.18
CA LEU A 212 -15.06 -0.03 6.34
C LEU A 212 -15.21 1.49 6.13
N ASP A 213 -14.62 2.31 7.00
CA ASP A 213 -14.63 3.76 6.86
C ASP A 213 -13.59 4.26 5.85
N LEU A 214 -12.63 3.39 5.48
CA LEU A 214 -11.62 3.72 4.48
C LEU A 214 -12.20 3.72 3.08
N PRO A 215 -12.02 4.79 2.28
CA PRO A 215 -12.36 4.80 0.87
C PRO A 215 -11.69 3.64 0.12
N ARG A 216 -12.41 2.93 -0.75
CA ARG A 216 -11.92 1.82 -1.60
C ARG A 216 -11.56 0.51 -0.90
N LYS A 217 -11.78 0.32 0.38
CA LYS A 217 -11.51 -0.98 1.03
C LYS A 217 -12.41 -2.09 0.47
N VAL A 218 -13.67 -1.77 0.14
CA VAL A 218 -14.60 -2.72 -0.50
C VAL A 218 -14.55 -2.53 -2.02
N ARG A 219 -14.10 -3.56 -2.75
CA ARG A 219 -14.10 -3.58 -4.22
C ARG A 219 -15.06 -4.65 -4.74
N TYR A 220 -16.00 -4.22 -5.56
CA TYR A 220 -16.89 -5.15 -6.27
C TYR A 220 -16.20 -5.70 -7.52
N LYS A 221 -16.43 -7.01 -7.79
CA LYS A 221 -15.91 -7.66 -9.00
C LYS A 221 -16.60 -7.04 -10.24
N LYS A 222 -15.81 -6.52 -11.18
CA LYS A 222 -16.36 -5.97 -12.44
C LYS A 222 -17.04 -7.08 -13.24
N ARG A 223 -18.27 -6.82 -13.73
CA ARG A 223 -18.96 -7.73 -14.67
C ARG A 223 -18.23 -7.70 -16.02
N ARG A 224 -18.11 -8.85 -16.66
CA ARG A 224 -17.59 -8.96 -18.03
C ARG A 224 -18.51 -8.19 -18.98
N GLN A 225 -17.96 -7.24 -19.72
CA GLN A 225 -18.68 -6.49 -20.75
C GLN A 225 -18.37 -7.09 -22.12
N VAL A 226 -19.40 -7.15 -22.99
CA VAL A 226 -19.26 -7.62 -24.38
C VAL A 226 -18.65 -6.49 -25.21
N ARG A 227 -17.61 -6.78 -25.98
CA ARG A 227 -17.03 -5.83 -26.94
C ARG A 227 -18.04 -5.54 -28.03
N ARG A 228 -18.35 -4.26 -28.28
CA ARG A 228 -19.03 -3.78 -29.48
C ARG A 228 -18.01 -3.24 -30.46
N GLU A 229 -18.20 -3.53 -31.75
CA GLU A 229 -17.33 -2.95 -32.79
C GLU A 229 -17.51 -1.42 -32.88
N PRO A 230 -16.43 -0.69 -33.24
CA PRO A 230 -16.49 0.77 -33.35
C PRO A 230 -17.38 1.19 -34.53
N ASP A 231 -18.39 1.98 -34.23
CA ASP A 231 -19.22 2.62 -35.27
C ASP A 231 -18.40 3.69 -35.99
N ASN A 232 -18.13 3.48 -37.25
CA ASN A 232 -17.28 4.37 -38.06
C ASN A 232 -18.11 5.52 -38.59
N THR A 233 -18.38 6.51 -37.74
CA THR A 233 -19.21 7.68 -38.08
C THR A 233 -18.34 8.87 -38.48
N GLY A 234 -18.84 9.67 -39.44
CA GLY A 234 -18.08 10.74 -40.08
C GLY A 234 -17.51 11.83 -39.16
N TYR A 235 -18.09 12.05 -37.97
CA TYR A 235 -17.60 13.00 -36.98
C TYR A 235 -16.24 12.63 -36.35
N ARG A 236 -15.84 11.34 -36.40
CA ARG A 236 -14.56 10.82 -35.90
C ARG A 236 -13.41 10.96 -36.90
N LYS A 237 -13.67 11.39 -38.11
CA LYS A 237 -12.61 11.57 -39.13
C LYS A 237 -11.57 12.57 -38.62
N ASP A 238 -10.30 12.15 -38.60
CA ASP A 238 -9.15 12.93 -38.09
C ASP A 238 -9.28 13.33 -36.59
N ARG A 239 -10.12 12.60 -35.82
CA ARG A 239 -10.38 12.81 -34.40
C ARG A 239 -10.39 11.52 -33.58
N SER A 240 -9.74 10.47 -34.08
CA SER A 240 -9.61 9.21 -33.33
C SER A 240 -8.65 9.37 -32.14
N TYR A 241 -8.66 8.42 -31.22
CA TYR A 241 -7.67 8.41 -30.13
C TYR A 241 -6.23 8.34 -30.64
N GLN A 242 -6.01 7.63 -31.75
CA GLN A 242 -4.70 7.57 -32.39
C GLN A 242 -4.28 8.96 -32.94
N ASP A 243 -5.22 9.74 -33.49
CA ASP A 243 -4.93 11.13 -33.92
C ASP A 243 -4.64 12.03 -32.70
N PHE A 244 -5.29 11.79 -31.56
CA PHE A 244 -4.97 12.43 -30.30
C PHE A 244 -3.54 12.13 -29.86
N GLU A 245 -3.10 10.88 -29.90
CA GLU A 245 -1.74 10.49 -29.51
C GLU A 245 -0.71 11.18 -30.38
N ARG A 246 -0.90 11.16 -31.72
CA ARG A 246 -0.03 11.90 -32.67
C ARG A 246 -0.02 13.41 -32.43
N TYR A 247 -1.15 13.97 -32.09
CA TYR A 247 -1.25 15.39 -31.74
C TYR A 247 -0.48 15.70 -30.46
N GLN A 248 -0.64 14.87 -29.43
CA GLN A 248 0.04 15.05 -28.16
C GLN A 248 1.56 14.83 -28.27
N GLU A 249 2.02 13.90 -29.09
CA GLU A 249 3.46 13.73 -29.42
C GLU A 249 4.05 14.99 -30.04
N LYS A 250 3.30 15.63 -30.96
CA LYS A 250 3.73 16.87 -31.63
C LYS A 250 3.66 18.10 -30.72
N PHE A 251 2.73 18.12 -29.79
CA PHE A 251 2.48 19.24 -28.87
C PHE A 251 2.34 18.75 -27.42
N PRO A 252 3.43 18.29 -26.78
CA PRO A 252 3.39 17.62 -25.48
C PRO A 252 2.91 18.49 -24.33
N ASP A 253 3.14 19.80 -24.40
CA ASP A 253 2.75 20.77 -23.36
C ASP A 253 1.31 21.26 -23.46
N THR A 254 0.57 20.80 -24.48
CA THR A 254 -0.82 21.22 -24.67
C THR A 254 -1.70 20.61 -23.57
N ASN A 255 -2.44 21.45 -22.86
CA ASN A 255 -3.39 20.99 -21.86
C ASN A 255 -4.54 20.20 -22.52
N VAL A 256 -4.98 19.17 -21.85
CA VAL A 256 -6.10 18.31 -22.26
C VAL A 256 -7.21 18.40 -21.23
N VAL A 257 -8.43 18.65 -21.71
CA VAL A 257 -9.64 18.59 -20.90
C VAL A 257 -10.42 17.33 -21.25
N GLU A 258 -10.60 16.45 -20.28
CA GLU A 258 -11.40 15.22 -20.44
C GLU A 258 -12.86 15.52 -20.13
N LEU A 259 -13.78 15.09 -21.01
CA LEU A 259 -15.22 15.21 -20.80
C LEU A 259 -15.88 13.86 -20.62
N ASP A 260 -16.91 13.83 -19.79
CA ASP A 260 -17.78 12.66 -19.61
C ASP A 260 -19.14 13.07 -19.02
N VAL A 261 -20.14 12.20 -19.18
CA VAL A 261 -21.45 12.35 -18.54
C VAL A 261 -21.62 11.26 -17.47
N VAL A 262 -21.97 11.69 -16.28
CA VAL A 262 -22.28 10.77 -15.17
C VAL A 262 -23.79 10.67 -15.05
N GLU A 263 -24.32 9.47 -15.30
CA GLU A 263 -25.75 9.14 -15.19
C GLU A 263 -26.14 8.76 -13.76
N GLY A 264 -27.35 9.17 -13.34
CA GLY A 264 -28.03 8.71 -12.13
C GLY A 264 -28.81 7.41 -12.35
N ALA A 265 -29.71 7.07 -11.42
CA ALA A 265 -30.58 5.89 -11.50
C ALA A 265 -31.60 5.99 -12.65
N GLY A 266 -32.06 7.19 -13.00
CA GLY A 266 -33.03 7.45 -14.07
C GLY A 266 -32.48 7.39 -15.49
N GLY A 267 -31.15 7.21 -15.63
CA GLY A 267 -30.51 7.11 -16.94
C GLY A 267 -30.44 8.44 -17.67
N LYS A 268 -30.41 8.38 -19.01
CA LYS A 268 -30.10 9.54 -19.88
C LYS A 268 -31.24 10.58 -20.03
N SER A 269 -32.46 10.20 -19.70
CA SER A 269 -33.66 11.04 -19.82
C SER A 269 -33.93 11.90 -18.59
N GLU A 270 -33.19 11.72 -17.51
CA GLU A 270 -33.25 12.51 -16.30
C GLU A 270 -32.01 13.37 -16.12
N GLN A 271 -31.97 14.14 -15.06
CA GLN A 271 -30.81 14.97 -14.72
C GLN A 271 -29.52 14.15 -14.70
N VAL A 272 -28.48 14.68 -15.34
CA VAL A 272 -27.14 14.08 -15.45
C VAL A 272 -26.08 15.12 -15.11
N LEU A 273 -24.86 14.67 -14.80
CA LEU A 273 -23.75 15.55 -14.52
C LEU A 273 -22.76 15.52 -15.68
N LEU A 274 -22.54 16.67 -16.34
CA LEU A 274 -21.42 16.87 -17.25
C LEU A 274 -20.18 17.14 -16.40
N THR A 275 -19.14 16.34 -16.58
CA THR A 275 -17.87 16.48 -15.88
C THR A 275 -16.76 16.87 -16.85
N MET A 276 -15.94 17.82 -16.43
CA MET A 276 -14.76 18.30 -17.17
C MET A 276 -13.54 18.18 -16.27
N LEU A 277 -12.49 17.49 -16.71
CA LEU A 277 -11.25 17.35 -15.95
C LEU A 277 -10.08 17.98 -16.70
N PHE A 278 -9.45 18.96 -16.12
CA PHE A 278 -8.19 19.54 -16.60
C PHE A 278 -7.01 18.66 -16.19
N ARG A 279 -6.33 18.03 -17.16
CA ARG A 279 -5.25 17.06 -16.88
C ARG A 279 -4.07 17.64 -16.13
N ASN A 280 -3.73 18.91 -16.38
CA ASN A 280 -2.55 19.58 -15.82
C ASN A 280 -2.63 19.82 -14.31
N CYS A 281 -3.83 20.08 -13.77
CA CYS A 281 -4.05 20.36 -12.35
C CYS A 281 -5.04 19.39 -11.68
N SER A 282 -5.63 18.46 -12.43
CA SER A 282 -6.70 17.56 -11.99
C SER A 282 -7.94 18.29 -11.45
N LEU A 283 -8.13 19.56 -11.83
CA LEU A 283 -9.34 20.32 -11.52
C LEU A 283 -10.52 19.67 -12.22
N MET A 284 -11.58 19.40 -11.47
CA MET A 284 -12.84 18.89 -12.01
C MET A 284 -13.92 19.95 -11.91
N LEU A 285 -14.57 20.26 -13.03
CA LEU A 285 -15.79 21.05 -13.07
C LEU A 285 -16.97 20.11 -13.27
N ILE A 286 -18.10 20.42 -12.62
CA ILE A 286 -19.32 19.62 -12.73
C ILE A 286 -20.49 20.55 -12.99
N PHE A 287 -21.24 20.25 -14.05
CA PHE A 287 -22.44 20.98 -14.43
C PHE A 287 -23.64 20.06 -14.40
N LEU A 288 -24.73 20.53 -13.80
CA LEU A 288 -25.99 19.82 -13.82
C LEU A 288 -26.68 20.08 -15.17
N MET A 289 -27.11 19.01 -15.83
CA MET A 289 -27.87 19.07 -17.06
C MET A 289 -29.22 18.35 -16.86
N GLU A 290 -30.28 18.83 -17.53
CA GLU A 290 -31.60 18.22 -17.45
C GLU A 290 -31.64 16.80 -18.03
N ALA A 291 -30.83 16.55 -19.06
CA ALA A 291 -30.70 15.23 -19.68
C ALA A 291 -29.37 15.11 -20.47
N ASP A 292 -28.94 13.90 -20.81
CA ASP A 292 -27.80 13.62 -21.68
C ASP A 292 -28.19 13.91 -23.16
N ARG A 293 -28.22 15.21 -23.49
CA ARG A 293 -28.56 15.72 -24.83
C ARG A 293 -27.52 16.70 -25.31
N LYS A 294 -27.34 16.72 -26.63
CA LYS A 294 -26.43 17.65 -27.33
C LYS A 294 -26.67 19.12 -26.94
N ASP A 295 -27.93 19.55 -26.94
CA ASP A 295 -28.32 20.93 -26.69
C ASP A 295 -27.90 21.39 -25.28
N ASN A 296 -28.06 20.53 -24.28
CA ASN A 296 -27.66 20.84 -22.91
C ASN A 296 -26.12 20.98 -22.77
N VAL A 297 -25.35 20.19 -23.50
CA VAL A 297 -23.88 20.32 -23.54
C VAL A 297 -23.51 21.62 -24.28
N GLN A 298 -24.18 21.92 -25.37
CA GLN A 298 -24.00 23.18 -26.13
C GLN A 298 -24.26 24.40 -25.25
N ASP A 299 -25.30 24.40 -24.46
CA ASP A 299 -25.64 25.53 -23.56
C ASP A 299 -24.52 25.74 -22.51
N VAL A 300 -23.96 24.67 -21.96
CA VAL A 300 -22.85 24.79 -21.02
C VAL A 300 -21.62 25.39 -21.69
N PHE A 301 -21.23 24.90 -22.87
CA PHE A 301 -20.06 25.41 -23.59
C PHE A 301 -20.26 26.84 -24.11
N GLN A 302 -21.45 27.18 -24.56
CA GLN A 302 -21.78 28.56 -24.97
C GLN A 302 -21.68 29.53 -23.80
N ARG A 303 -22.16 29.14 -22.63
CA ARG A 303 -22.05 29.92 -21.39
C ARG A 303 -20.58 30.14 -20.99
N ILE A 304 -19.75 29.07 -21.05
CA ILE A 304 -18.30 29.14 -20.79
C ILE A 304 -17.64 30.11 -21.82
N TYR A 305 -17.92 29.92 -23.08
CA TYR A 305 -17.34 30.76 -24.16
C TYR A 305 -17.73 32.23 -24.01
N THR A 306 -19.00 32.52 -23.78
CA THR A 306 -19.49 33.91 -23.61
C THR A 306 -18.81 34.61 -22.43
N HIS A 307 -18.52 33.85 -21.35
CA HIS A 307 -17.87 34.44 -20.18
C HIS A 307 -16.35 34.65 -20.38
N LEU A 308 -15.67 33.68 -21.02
CA LEU A 308 -14.22 33.70 -21.20
C LEU A 308 -13.77 34.55 -22.40
N GLY A 309 -14.54 34.58 -23.47
CA GLY A 309 -14.11 35.05 -24.78
C GLY A 309 -13.17 34.10 -25.52
N ALA A 310 -12.93 34.39 -26.80
CA ALA A 310 -12.19 33.49 -27.70
C ALA A 310 -10.76 33.18 -27.24
N GLU A 311 -10.03 34.19 -26.75
CA GLU A 311 -8.62 34.05 -26.36
C GLU A 311 -8.46 33.10 -25.17
N LEU A 312 -9.20 33.31 -24.09
CA LEU A 312 -9.14 32.47 -22.92
C LEU A 312 -9.72 31.08 -23.17
N TYR A 313 -10.78 30.98 -23.98
CA TYR A 313 -11.32 29.67 -24.37
C TYR A 313 -10.26 28.83 -25.10
N ARG A 314 -9.58 29.40 -26.12
CA ARG A 314 -8.49 28.77 -26.86
C ARG A 314 -7.36 28.31 -25.92
N LYS A 315 -7.01 29.11 -24.91
CA LYS A 315 -5.95 28.82 -23.93
C LYS A 315 -6.34 27.72 -22.98
N LEU A 316 -7.58 27.68 -22.49
CA LEU A 316 -8.02 26.75 -21.45
C LEU A 316 -8.53 25.41 -22.00
N PHE A 317 -9.13 25.45 -23.22
CA PHE A 317 -9.70 24.27 -23.90
C PHE A 317 -8.99 23.97 -25.23
N PRO A 318 -7.65 23.94 -25.31
CA PRO A 318 -6.96 23.74 -26.60
C PRO A 318 -7.23 22.35 -27.17
N VAL A 319 -7.36 21.35 -26.30
CA VAL A 319 -7.68 19.97 -26.66
C VAL A 319 -8.74 19.41 -25.70
N ILE A 320 -9.75 18.80 -26.28
CA ILE A 320 -10.84 18.13 -25.58
C ILE A 320 -10.82 16.66 -25.96
N LEU A 321 -10.84 15.78 -24.96
CA LEU A 321 -10.92 14.34 -25.12
C LEU A 321 -12.21 13.81 -24.51
N THR A 322 -13.05 13.17 -25.32
CA THR A 322 -14.36 12.68 -24.88
C THR A 322 -14.62 11.25 -25.37
N ASP A 323 -15.71 10.65 -24.91
CA ASP A 323 -16.20 9.39 -25.46
C ASP A 323 -17.10 9.59 -26.67
N ASN A 324 -17.73 8.49 -27.14
CA ASN A 324 -18.65 8.52 -28.27
C ASN A 324 -20.12 8.71 -27.81
N GLY A 325 -20.36 9.35 -26.66
CA GLY A 325 -21.69 9.65 -26.16
C GLY A 325 -22.53 10.45 -27.17
N ALA A 326 -23.84 10.25 -27.17
CA ALA A 326 -24.72 10.92 -28.14
C ALA A 326 -24.63 12.46 -28.05
N SER A 327 -24.44 12.99 -26.85
CA SER A 327 -24.31 14.42 -26.57
C SER A 327 -23.01 15.03 -27.08
N PHE A 328 -21.98 14.23 -27.40
CA PHE A 328 -20.66 14.70 -27.85
C PHE A 328 -20.41 14.52 -29.34
N LYS A 329 -21.38 13.97 -30.12
CA LYS A 329 -21.18 13.64 -31.56
C LYS A 329 -21.09 14.87 -32.50
N ASP A 330 -21.24 16.06 -31.99
CA ASP A 330 -21.06 17.28 -32.76
C ASP A 330 -19.82 18.05 -32.32
N PRO A 331 -18.68 17.87 -33.00
CA PRO A 331 -17.43 18.53 -32.61
C PRO A 331 -17.50 20.07 -32.74
N ALA A 332 -18.41 20.63 -33.57
CA ALA A 332 -18.51 22.05 -33.76
C ALA A 332 -18.86 22.82 -32.48
N ILE A 333 -19.65 22.19 -31.57
CA ILE A 333 -19.99 22.74 -30.25
C ILE A 333 -18.75 23.15 -29.47
N PHE A 334 -17.72 22.34 -29.55
CA PHE A 334 -16.48 22.49 -28.77
C PHE A 334 -15.40 23.23 -29.54
N GLU A 335 -15.25 22.92 -30.83
CA GLU A 335 -14.20 23.43 -31.68
C GLU A 335 -14.49 24.87 -32.18
N ARG A 336 -15.77 25.20 -32.42
CA ARG A 336 -16.19 26.43 -33.12
C ARG A 336 -17.41 27.06 -32.49
N PRO A 337 -17.39 27.50 -31.22
CA PRO A 337 -18.57 28.04 -30.53
C PRO A 337 -19.22 29.24 -31.28
N GLU A 338 -18.43 30.03 -32.01
CA GLU A 338 -18.92 31.10 -32.90
C GLU A 338 -18.29 31.04 -34.30
N GLY A 339 -18.04 29.83 -34.81
CA GLY A 339 -17.53 29.62 -36.17
C GLY A 339 -16.01 29.62 -36.33
N GLU A 340 -15.26 30.27 -35.44
CA GLU A 340 -13.78 30.21 -35.41
C GLU A 340 -13.26 28.96 -34.76
N LEU A 341 -12.22 28.34 -35.33
CA LEU A 341 -11.58 27.16 -34.75
C LEU A 341 -10.73 27.53 -33.54
N LEU A 342 -11.20 27.20 -32.33
CA LEU A 342 -10.57 27.56 -31.07
C LEU A 342 -10.04 26.35 -30.28
N SER A 343 -10.55 25.16 -30.56
CA SER A 343 -10.25 23.93 -29.86
C SER A 343 -10.13 22.75 -30.81
N ARG A 344 -9.62 21.64 -30.37
CA ARG A 344 -9.61 20.35 -31.10
C ARG A 344 -10.24 19.27 -30.24
N VAL A 345 -11.18 18.52 -30.79
CA VAL A 345 -11.86 17.43 -30.12
C VAL A 345 -11.36 16.09 -30.63
N PHE A 346 -11.08 15.17 -29.71
CA PHE A 346 -10.75 13.79 -30.02
C PHE A 346 -11.66 12.85 -29.25
N TYR A 347 -11.89 11.68 -29.83
CA TYR A 347 -12.79 10.67 -29.30
C TYR A 347 -12.04 9.41 -28.88
N CYS A 348 -12.29 8.97 -27.65
CA CYS A 348 -11.79 7.69 -27.17
C CYS A 348 -12.37 6.52 -27.97
N ASP A 349 -11.66 5.41 -27.99
CA ASP A 349 -12.18 4.18 -28.57
C ASP A 349 -13.32 3.61 -27.72
N PRO A 350 -14.29 2.96 -28.36
CA PRO A 350 -15.38 2.32 -27.64
C PRO A 350 -14.85 1.32 -26.59
N MET A 351 -15.38 1.34 -25.38
CA MET A 351 -14.99 0.46 -24.27
C MET A 351 -13.55 0.64 -23.75
N ALA A 352 -12.83 1.65 -24.22
CA ALA A 352 -11.47 1.94 -23.81
C ALA A 352 -11.40 2.96 -22.66
N SER A 353 -12.00 2.62 -21.52
CA SER A 353 -12.10 3.52 -20.37
C SER A 353 -10.74 3.98 -19.82
N TRP A 354 -9.68 3.18 -20.03
CA TRP A 354 -8.32 3.58 -19.64
C TRP A 354 -7.80 4.83 -20.35
N GLN A 355 -8.36 5.18 -21.51
CA GLN A 355 -7.98 6.38 -22.27
C GLN A 355 -8.40 7.70 -21.55
N LYS A 356 -9.42 7.63 -20.69
CA LYS A 356 -9.87 8.70 -19.77
C LYS A 356 -9.67 8.31 -18.29
N GLY A 357 -8.65 7.53 -17.97
CA GLY A 357 -8.46 6.96 -16.63
C GLY A 357 -8.34 8.00 -15.51
N ARG A 358 -7.92 9.25 -15.81
CA ARG A 358 -7.86 10.33 -14.82
C ARG A 358 -9.26 10.79 -14.43
N LEU A 359 -10.13 11.01 -15.39
CA LEU A 359 -11.52 11.43 -15.16
C LEU A 359 -12.31 10.33 -14.45
N GLU A 360 -12.20 9.05 -14.90
CA GLU A 360 -12.85 7.92 -14.24
C GLU A 360 -12.48 7.81 -12.76
N LYS A 361 -11.19 8.01 -12.45
CA LYS A 361 -10.72 8.03 -11.06
C LYS A 361 -11.32 9.17 -10.26
N ASN A 362 -11.59 10.31 -10.87
CA ASN A 362 -12.25 11.44 -10.24
C ASN A 362 -13.74 11.20 -10.02
N HIS A 363 -14.40 10.45 -10.91
CA HIS A 363 -15.79 10.05 -10.71
C HIS A 363 -16.02 9.22 -9.44
N GLU A 364 -14.99 8.53 -8.92
CA GLU A 364 -15.10 7.85 -7.63
C GLU A 364 -15.43 8.82 -6.50
N PHE A 365 -14.90 10.06 -6.52
CA PHE A 365 -15.23 11.07 -5.51
C PHE A 365 -16.71 11.48 -5.58
N ILE A 366 -17.25 11.64 -6.79
CA ILE A 366 -18.69 11.89 -6.97
C ILE A 366 -19.47 10.72 -6.34
N ARG A 367 -19.04 9.46 -6.58
CA ARG A 367 -19.72 8.25 -6.10
C ARG A 367 -19.58 8.02 -4.59
N TYR A 368 -18.65 8.66 -3.91
CA TYR A 368 -18.63 8.68 -2.44
C TYR A 368 -19.73 9.56 -1.86
N ILE A 369 -20.06 10.68 -2.54
CA ILE A 369 -21.10 11.62 -2.12
C ILE A 369 -22.47 11.16 -2.63
N ILE A 370 -22.55 10.79 -3.90
CA ILE A 370 -23.78 10.27 -4.53
C ILE A 370 -23.53 8.84 -5.01
N PRO A 371 -23.92 7.82 -4.23
CA PRO A 371 -23.69 6.43 -4.56
C PRO A 371 -24.31 6.02 -5.90
N LYS A 372 -23.72 5.01 -6.55
CA LYS A 372 -24.25 4.48 -7.80
C LYS A 372 -25.66 3.93 -7.60
N GLY A 373 -26.58 4.29 -8.50
CA GLY A 373 -27.98 3.90 -8.41
C GLY A 373 -28.86 4.91 -7.66
N THR A 374 -28.30 6.05 -7.24
CA THR A 374 -29.08 7.19 -6.74
C THR A 374 -29.50 8.08 -7.92
N THR A 375 -30.75 8.56 -7.91
CA THR A 375 -31.20 9.56 -8.89
C THR A 375 -30.57 10.92 -8.60
N PHE A 376 -30.37 11.74 -9.66
CA PHE A 376 -29.98 13.15 -9.53
C PHE A 376 -31.19 14.09 -9.52
N ALA A 377 -32.40 13.54 -9.66
CA ALA A 377 -33.63 14.33 -9.59
C ALA A 377 -33.71 15.10 -8.25
N GLY A 378 -33.92 16.39 -8.33
CA GLY A 378 -33.97 17.28 -7.18
C GLY A 378 -32.63 17.86 -6.73
N LEU A 379 -31.51 17.56 -7.43
CA LEU A 379 -30.28 18.33 -7.28
C LEU A 379 -30.43 19.69 -7.98
N ASP A 380 -29.83 20.69 -7.40
CA ASP A 380 -29.61 21.99 -8.01
C ASP A 380 -28.12 22.23 -8.30
N GLN A 381 -27.81 23.29 -9.08
CA GLN A 381 -26.44 23.59 -9.44
C GLN A 381 -25.60 24.05 -8.22
N GLU A 382 -26.22 24.62 -7.19
CA GLU A 382 -25.52 25.04 -5.97
C GLU A 382 -25.00 23.81 -5.21
N GLN A 383 -25.83 22.76 -5.08
CA GLN A 383 -25.42 21.47 -4.50
C GLN A 383 -24.31 20.80 -5.32
N VAL A 384 -24.38 20.87 -6.65
CA VAL A 384 -23.35 20.33 -7.54
C VAL A 384 -22.05 21.14 -7.42
N THR A 385 -22.13 22.46 -7.25
CA THR A 385 -20.98 23.33 -6.98
C THR A 385 -20.35 22.99 -5.62
N LEU A 386 -21.18 22.77 -4.59
CA LEU A 386 -20.71 22.34 -3.29
C LEU A 386 -19.93 21.02 -3.38
N ILE A 387 -20.46 20.01 -4.08
CA ILE A 387 -19.77 18.74 -4.35
C ILE A 387 -18.42 19.01 -5.04
N THR A 388 -18.42 19.85 -6.06
CA THR A 388 -17.24 20.21 -6.85
C THR A 388 -16.15 20.84 -5.97
N ASN A 389 -16.53 21.76 -5.08
CA ASN A 389 -15.63 22.44 -4.15
C ASN A 389 -14.99 21.44 -3.16
N HIS A 390 -15.77 20.53 -2.59
CA HIS A 390 -15.23 19.47 -1.72
C HIS A 390 -14.26 18.54 -2.45
N ILE A 391 -14.59 18.11 -3.66
CA ILE A 391 -13.73 17.21 -4.47
C ILE A 391 -12.42 17.91 -4.85
N ASN A 392 -12.47 19.18 -5.27
CA ASN A 392 -11.27 19.93 -5.67
C ASN A 392 -10.40 20.37 -4.48
N SER A 393 -10.93 20.32 -3.27
CA SER A 393 -10.20 20.63 -2.03
C SER A 393 -9.53 19.38 -1.40
N VAL A 394 -9.59 18.22 -2.05
CA VAL A 394 -8.90 16.99 -1.57
C VAL A 394 -7.44 17.03 -2.00
N ALA A 395 -6.51 17.03 -1.05
CA ALA A 395 -5.09 16.86 -1.31
C ALA A 395 -4.78 15.47 -1.89
N ARG A 396 -3.95 15.39 -2.92
CA ARG A 396 -3.69 14.17 -3.68
C ARG A 396 -2.21 13.81 -3.71
N ALA A 397 -1.88 12.57 -3.44
CA ALA A 397 -0.50 12.07 -3.53
C ALA A 397 0.07 12.25 -4.95
N SER A 398 -0.75 12.10 -6.01
CA SER A 398 -0.34 12.32 -7.40
C SER A 398 -0.04 13.79 -7.74
N LEU A 399 -0.40 14.72 -6.87
CA LEU A 399 -0.13 16.15 -6.98
C LEU A 399 0.84 16.61 -5.88
N ASN A 400 1.68 15.72 -5.36
CA ASN A 400 2.64 15.98 -4.28
C ASN A 400 2.00 16.58 -3.02
N GLY A 401 0.78 16.16 -2.71
CA GLY A 401 0.04 16.65 -1.54
C GLY A 401 -0.76 17.93 -1.76
N CYS A 402 -0.65 18.57 -2.92
CA CYS A 402 -1.47 19.72 -3.28
C CYS A 402 -2.92 19.31 -3.61
N THR A 403 -3.84 20.25 -3.47
CA THR A 403 -5.21 20.10 -3.95
C THR A 403 -5.35 20.52 -5.40
N PRO A 404 -6.32 19.98 -6.17
CA PRO A 404 -6.64 20.48 -7.52
C PRO A 404 -6.95 21.98 -7.54
N PHE A 405 -7.64 22.48 -6.51
CA PHE A 405 -7.98 23.90 -6.42
C PHE A 405 -6.73 24.78 -6.27
N GLU A 406 -5.76 24.41 -5.44
CA GLU A 406 -4.50 25.15 -5.28
C GLU A 406 -3.71 25.21 -6.58
N LEU A 407 -3.63 24.10 -7.33
CA LEU A 407 -2.97 24.09 -8.62
C LEU A 407 -3.76 24.87 -9.68
N ALA A 408 -5.09 24.84 -9.60
CA ALA A 408 -5.93 25.61 -10.52
C ALA A 408 -5.75 27.13 -10.36
N LEU A 409 -5.52 27.63 -9.15
CA LEU A 409 -5.20 29.04 -8.92
C LEU A 409 -3.91 29.51 -9.62
N LEU A 410 -3.01 28.56 -9.94
CA LEU A 410 -1.74 28.83 -10.64
C LEU A 410 -1.85 28.65 -12.16
N LEU A 411 -2.69 27.71 -12.61
CA LEU A 411 -2.68 27.20 -13.99
C LEU A 411 -3.93 27.57 -14.79
N ILE A 412 -5.02 27.90 -14.11
CA ILE A 412 -6.33 28.22 -14.71
C ILE A 412 -6.64 29.70 -14.48
N ASP A 413 -7.19 30.34 -15.49
CA ASP A 413 -7.60 31.74 -15.35
C ASP A 413 -8.75 31.86 -14.35
N ARG A 414 -8.66 32.90 -13.50
CA ARG A 414 -9.62 33.12 -12.42
C ARG A 414 -11.05 33.30 -12.92
N LYS A 415 -11.25 33.88 -14.12
CA LYS A 415 -12.58 34.00 -14.69
C LYS A 415 -13.35 32.71 -14.82
N LEU A 416 -12.65 31.57 -15.13
CA LEU A 416 -13.32 30.28 -15.17
C LEU A 416 -13.69 29.78 -13.78
N LEU A 417 -12.82 30.00 -12.78
CA LEU A 417 -13.08 29.61 -11.40
C LEU A 417 -14.26 30.38 -10.82
N ASP A 418 -14.31 31.69 -11.10
CA ASP A 418 -15.40 32.59 -10.65
C ASP A 418 -16.74 32.25 -11.35
N LEU A 419 -16.72 31.93 -12.66
CA LEU A 419 -17.91 31.44 -13.39
C LEU A 419 -18.51 30.20 -12.75
N CYS A 420 -17.64 29.26 -12.32
CA CYS A 420 -18.03 28.01 -11.69
C CYS A 420 -18.24 28.14 -10.18
N GLN A 421 -18.12 29.34 -9.62
CA GLN A 421 -18.25 29.61 -8.18
C GLN A 421 -17.38 28.65 -7.32
N LEU A 422 -16.13 28.42 -7.76
CA LEU A 422 -15.25 27.51 -7.07
C LEU A 422 -14.60 28.17 -5.86
N GLU A 423 -14.73 27.49 -4.72
CA GLU A 423 -14.19 27.92 -3.46
C GLU A 423 -13.35 26.83 -2.81
N ARG A 424 -12.35 27.23 -2.03
CA ARG A 424 -11.55 26.33 -1.24
C ARG A 424 -12.29 25.94 0.03
N ILE A 425 -12.47 24.64 0.24
CA ILE A 425 -12.94 24.10 1.51
C ILE A 425 -11.72 23.83 2.42
N PRO A 426 -11.72 24.31 3.67
CA PRO A 426 -10.66 23.99 4.63
C PRO A 426 -10.47 22.46 4.75
N ALA A 427 -9.22 22.00 4.82
CA ALA A 427 -8.88 20.58 4.73
C ALA A 427 -9.69 19.68 5.69
N ASN A 428 -9.79 20.08 6.95
CA ASN A 428 -10.51 19.27 7.96
C ASN A 428 -12.05 19.39 7.87
N GLN A 429 -12.58 20.25 6.97
CA GLN A 429 -14.01 20.39 6.71
C GLN A 429 -14.45 19.69 5.43
N VAL A 430 -13.54 19.07 4.70
CA VAL A 430 -13.86 18.32 3.48
C VAL A 430 -14.75 17.12 3.85
N ILE A 431 -15.90 16.97 3.19
CA ILE A 431 -16.84 15.87 3.37
C ILE A 431 -17.01 15.15 2.04
N LEU A 432 -16.76 13.85 2.02
CA LEU A 432 -16.91 12.98 0.85
C LEU A 432 -17.88 11.82 1.17
N LYS A 433 -19.02 12.16 1.75
CA LYS A 433 -20.10 11.23 2.09
C LYS A 433 -21.47 11.83 1.73
N PRO A 434 -22.52 10.99 1.63
CA PRO A 434 -23.87 11.48 1.33
C PRO A 434 -24.42 12.50 2.34
N SER A 435 -23.83 12.58 3.52
CA SER A 435 -24.17 13.59 4.53
C SER A 435 -23.90 15.04 4.07
N LEU A 436 -23.06 15.25 3.07
CA LEU A 436 -22.80 16.57 2.49
C LEU A 436 -24.06 17.24 1.95
N LEU A 437 -24.97 16.45 1.37
CA LEU A 437 -26.22 16.93 0.74
C LEU A 437 -27.45 16.85 1.66
N LYS A 438 -27.29 16.31 2.88
CA LYS A 438 -28.36 16.30 3.87
C LYS A 438 -28.41 17.64 4.58
N LYS A 439 -29.49 18.37 4.40
CA LYS A 439 -29.82 19.53 5.25
C LYS A 439 -30.20 19.08 6.64
#